data_fb610c1f0fc9d567a3b7452b280ee3e3
#
_entry.id   fb610c1f0fc9d567a3b7452b280ee3e3
#
_cell.length_a   1.000
_cell.length_b   1.000
_cell.length_c   1.000
_cell.angle_alpha   90.00
_cell.angle_beta   90.00
_cell.angle_gamma   90.00
#
_symmetry.space_group_name_H-M   'P 1'
#
loop_
_entity.id
_entity.type
_entity.pdbx_description
1 polymer ?
#
loop_
_entity_poly.entity_id
_entity_poly.type
_entity_poly.pdbx_seq_one_letter_code
_entity_poly.pdbx_strand_id
1 'polypeptide(L)'
;MSTFSNKEKVQILSDIVAIETVNDNEIEVCNYLEQLFSNYGIESKIQKIDERRANLIAEIGEGNPVIGISGHMDVVSAGNKSQWTYDPFSLTEDDGFLYGRGAADMKSGLAALAIALIDIKQSQALQHGRIRFLATSGEEMEQLGSQTLYEHGYMDDVDALLIAEPCQDIMVYAHKGSMDYRITSYGKSAHSSMPVMGINAIKPLISFIQDIDDAYARISKEVQGKALDFTKFIDRIKPSLPATTALEDVESALQCLVISNTLIKGGVQVNSVPEEADADFNIRTIPEYDNAQVKALFSNTIKSHNDKGANLSSNLYLDLDPVLTTGDNSFINTAQTIAKSLFDKDFIASPIGGVTDASNLLKNKDESFPFLVFGPGIKPHQIDECVEKDMYLKFIDFYSELLTTYSKNL
;
A
#
# COMPACT_ATOMS: atom_id res chain seq x y z
N MET A 1 -21.74 20.66 -12.50
CA MET A 1 -21.81 21.18 -11.11
C MET A 1 -21.78 19.97 -10.19
N SER A 2 -21.04 20.04 -9.09
CA SER A 2 -21.01 18.94 -8.12
C SER A 2 -22.39 18.74 -7.47
N THR A 3 -22.72 17.51 -7.17
CA THR A 3 -23.94 17.09 -6.46
C THR A 3 -23.93 17.59 -5.01
N PHE A 4 -22.73 17.75 -4.44
CA PHE A 4 -22.51 18.08 -3.03
C PHE A 4 -21.90 19.48 -2.87
N SER A 5 -22.33 20.20 -1.82
CA SER A 5 -21.61 21.37 -1.32
C SER A 5 -20.28 20.95 -0.67
N ASN A 6 -19.33 21.88 -0.53
CA ASN A 6 -18.04 21.61 0.15
C ASN A 6 -18.24 21.11 1.59
N LYS A 7 -19.29 21.58 2.27
CA LYS A 7 -19.61 21.11 3.62
C LYS A 7 -20.05 19.64 3.63
N GLU A 8 -20.87 19.22 2.65
CA GLU A 8 -21.31 17.82 2.53
C GLU A 8 -20.16 16.92 2.12
N LYS A 9 -19.26 17.38 1.24
CA LYS A 9 -18.04 16.64 0.87
C LYS A 9 -17.17 16.36 2.11
N VAL A 10 -16.94 17.36 2.96
CA VAL A 10 -16.20 17.19 4.22
C VAL A 10 -16.97 16.31 5.20
N GLN A 11 -18.31 16.38 5.24
CA GLN A 11 -19.11 15.52 6.10
C GLN A 11 -18.99 14.05 5.71
N ILE A 12 -19.00 13.71 4.41
CA ILE A 12 -18.79 12.33 3.93
C ILE A 12 -17.44 11.80 4.42
N LEU A 13 -16.37 12.58 4.31
CA LEU A 13 -15.07 12.18 4.85
C LEU A 13 -15.12 12.02 6.38
N SER A 14 -15.79 12.93 7.09
CA SER A 14 -15.95 12.87 8.54
C SER A 14 -16.65 11.60 8.99
N ASP A 15 -17.72 11.22 8.29
CA ASP A 15 -18.50 10.01 8.60
C ASP A 15 -17.63 8.74 8.41
N ILE A 16 -16.83 8.69 7.34
CA ILE A 16 -15.94 7.55 7.06
C ILE A 16 -14.77 7.50 8.07
N VAL A 17 -14.21 8.64 8.48
CA VAL A 17 -13.13 8.69 9.49
C VAL A 17 -13.64 8.25 10.87
N ALA A 18 -14.89 8.59 11.20
CA ALA A 18 -15.50 8.20 12.47
C ALA A 18 -15.74 6.69 12.62
N ILE A 19 -15.74 5.94 11.52
CA ILE A 19 -15.79 4.48 11.55
C ILE A 19 -14.38 3.95 11.83
N GLU A 20 -14.14 3.42 13.05
CA GLU A 20 -12.84 2.83 13.41
C GLU A 20 -12.61 1.53 12.65
N THR A 21 -11.66 1.54 11.73
CA THR A 21 -11.24 0.39 10.89
C THR A 21 -9.76 0.07 11.11
N VAL A 22 -9.32 0.04 12.35
CA VAL A 22 -7.92 -0.29 12.68
C VAL A 22 -7.65 -1.76 12.39
N ASN A 23 -7.13 -2.05 11.19
CA ASN A 23 -6.83 -3.39 10.69
C ASN A 23 -8.02 -4.38 10.77
N ASP A 24 -9.25 -3.88 10.76
CA ASP A 24 -10.48 -4.66 10.92
C ASP A 24 -11.73 -3.77 10.72
N ASN A 25 -12.94 -4.36 10.62
CA ASN A 25 -14.23 -3.67 10.65
C ASN A 25 -14.58 -2.85 9.39
N GLU A 26 -13.93 -3.11 8.27
CA GLU A 26 -14.15 -2.40 7.00
C GLU A 26 -15.59 -2.59 6.48
N ILE A 27 -16.31 -3.63 6.93
CA ILE A 27 -17.70 -3.85 6.58
C ILE A 27 -18.62 -2.66 6.93
N GLU A 28 -18.30 -1.90 7.99
CA GLU A 28 -19.08 -0.71 8.35
C GLU A 28 -18.87 0.44 7.37
N VAL A 29 -17.66 0.59 6.80
CA VAL A 29 -17.42 1.54 5.70
C VAL A 29 -18.11 1.08 4.43
N CYS A 30 -18.13 -0.24 4.15
CA CYS A 30 -18.90 -0.80 3.04
C CYS A 30 -20.39 -0.46 3.17
N ASN A 31 -20.98 -0.68 4.34
CA ASN A 31 -22.40 -0.37 4.61
C ASN A 31 -22.70 1.13 4.42
N TYR A 32 -21.83 2.00 4.89
CA TYR A 32 -21.96 3.45 4.72
C TYR A 32 -21.91 3.84 3.23
N LEU A 33 -20.92 3.35 2.49
CA LEU A 33 -20.76 3.64 1.06
C LEU A 33 -21.87 3.02 0.21
N GLU A 34 -22.34 1.80 0.53
CA GLU A 34 -23.49 1.17 -0.14
C GLU A 34 -24.75 2.04 0.01
N GLN A 35 -25.02 2.51 1.23
CA GLN A 35 -26.16 3.41 1.46
C GLN A 35 -25.99 4.75 0.74
N LEU A 36 -24.77 5.32 0.75
CA LEU A 36 -24.48 6.55 0.04
C LEU A 36 -24.72 6.36 -1.47
N PHE A 37 -24.19 5.33 -2.09
CA PHE A 37 -24.36 5.03 -3.51
C PHE A 37 -25.83 4.76 -3.89
N SER A 38 -26.53 4.00 -3.06
CA SER A 38 -27.96 3.70 -3.27
C SER A 38 -28.83 4.96 -3.32
N ASN A 39 -28.54 5.98 -2.50
CA ASN A 39 -29.24 7.25 -2.50
C ASN A 39 -29.13 8.00 -3.84
N TYR A 40 -28.13 7.69 -4.65
CA TYR A 40 -27.87 8.30 -5.98
C TYR A 40 -28.07 7.31 -7.13
N GLY A 41 -28.68 6.15 -6.89
CA GLY A 41 -29.01 5.19 -7.94
C GLY A 41 -27.78 4.49 -8.53
N ILE A 42 -26.75 4.29 -7.71
CA ILE A 42 -25.58 3.46 -8.04
C ILE A 42 -25.71 2.14 -7.30
N GLU A 43 -25.76 1.05 -8.06
CA GLU A 43 -25.77 -0.30 -7.50
C GLU A 43 -24.36 -0.66 -7.02
N SER A 44 -24.28 -1.31 -5.85
CA SER A 44 -23.04 -1.79 -5.29
C SER A 44 -23.17 -3.19 -4.73
N LYS A 45 -22.05 -3.86 -4.55
CA LYS A 45 -21.98 -5.23 -4.02
C LYS A 45 -20.93 -5.30 -2.93
N ILE A 46 -21.33 -5.74 -1.75
CA ILE A 46 -20.43 -6.06 -0.65
C ILE A 46 -19.91 -7.49 -0.84
N GLN A 47 -18.60 -7.64 -0.97
CA GLN A 47 -17.90 -8.92 -1.04
C GLN A 47 -17.25 -9.23 0.31
N LYS A 48 -17.90 -10.08 1.10
CA LYS A 48 -17.39 -10.47 2.42
C LYS A 48 -16.14 -11.34 2.31
N ILE A 49 -15.13 -11.02 3.13
CA ILE A 49 -13.95 -11.82 3.36
C ILE A 49 -14.13 -12.64 4.65
N ASP A 50 -14.62 -12.00 5.70
CA ASP A 50 -15.03 -12.63 6.95
C ASP A 50 -16.25 -11.90 7.58
N GLU A 51 -16.46 -12.04 8.89
CA GLU A 51 -17.60 -11.41 9.58
C GLU A 51 -17.48 -9.88 9.65
N ARG A 52 -16.28 -9.34 9.67
CA ARG A 52 -15.98 -7.92 9.88
C ARG A 52 -15.28 -7.25 8.71
N ARG A 53 -14.67 -8.02 7.83
CA ARG A 53 -13.93 -7.55 6.65
C ARG A 53 -14.70 -7.81 5.37
N ALA A 54 -14.74 -6.82 4.52
CA ALA A 54 -15.36 -6.90 3.22
C ALA A 54 -14.78 -5.87 2.26
N ASN A 55 -14.89 -6.15 0.96
CA ASN A 55 -14.71 -5.16 -0.11
C ASN A 55 -16.08 -4.61 -0.53
N LEU A 56 -16.07 -3.40 -1.11
CA LEU A 56 -17.25 -2.87 -1.81
C LEU A 56 -16.89 -2.64 -3.28
N ILE A 57 -17.75 -3.13 -4.16
CA ILE A 57 -17.65 -2.93 -5.60
C ILE A 57 -18.88 -2.15 -6.07
N ALA A 58 -18.68 -1.05 -6.81
CA ALA A 58 -19.74 -0.31 -7.45
C ALA A 58 -19.36 0.02 -8.90
N GLU A 59 -20.35 0.15 -9.77
CA GLU A 59 -20.08 0.41 -11.19
C GLU A 59 -21.07 1.42 -11.77
N ILE A 60 -20.58 2.30 -12.63
CA ILE A 60 -21.42 3.19 -13.45
C ILE A 60 -21.01 3.10 -14.91
N GLY A 61 -21.94 3.38 -15.82
CA GLY A 61 -21.71 3.30 -17.28
C GLY A 61 -21.99 1.91 -17.83
N GLU A 62 -21.70 1.70 -19.12
CA GLU A 62 -21.92 0.45 -19.85
C GLU A 62 -20.84 0.26 -20.91
N GLY A 63 -20.51 -1.03 -21.20
CA GLY A 63 -19.55 -1.39 -22.25
C GLY A 63 -18.08 -1.18 -21.85
N ASN A 64 -17.23 -0.96 -22.82
CA ASN A 64 -15.79 -0.72 -22.66
C ASN A 64 -15.45 0.70 -23.13
N PRO A 65 -14.35 1.31 -22.67
CA PRO A 65 -13.36 0.76 -21.72
C PRO A 65 -13.85 0.70 -20.28
N VAL A 66 -13.15 -0.06 -19.41
CA VAL A 66 -13.40 -0.13 -17.97
C VAL A 66 -12.24 0.53 -17.22
N ILE A 67 -12.51 1.61 -16.53
CA ILE A 67 -11.53 2.29 -15.67
C ILE A 67 -11.78 1.88 -14.24
N GLY A 68 -10.84 1.15 -13.62
CA GLY A 68 -10.83 0.84 -12.20
C GLY A 68 -10.37 2.04 -11.37
N ILE A 69 -11.07 2.30 -10.27
CA ILE A 69 -10.65 3.27 -9.25
C ILE A 69 -10.69 2.59 -7.89
N SER A 70 -9.61 2.69 -7.13
CA SER A 70 -9.44 1.93 -5.89
C SER A 70 -8.96 2.78 -4.73
N GLY A 71 -9.37 2.37 -3.52
CA GLY A 71 -8.87 2.88 -2.26
C GLY A 71 -9.21 1.95 -1.10
N HIS A 72 -8.28 1.82 -0.13
CA HIS A 72 -8.51 0.98 1.04
C HIS A 72 -9.32 1.69 2.12
N MET A 73 -9.99 0.88 2.95
CA MET A 73 -10.90 1.33 4.00
C MET A 73 -10.28 1.21 5.40
N ASP A 74 -9.33 0.31 5.57
CA ASP A 74 -8.62 0.11 6.83
C ASP A 74 -7.62 1.23 7.10
N VAL A 75 -7.17 1.30 8.34
CA VAL A 75 -6.17 2.26 8.80
C VAL A 75 -5.24 1.59 9.82
N VAL A 76 -4.01 2.07 9.95
CA VAL A 76 -3.10 1.66 11.02
C VAL A 76 -3.58 2.15 12.39
N SER A 77 -3.05 1.55 13.44
CA SER A 77 -3.31 2.00 14.82
C SER A 77 -3.01 3.49 15.01
N ALA A 78 -3.88 4.16 15.76
CA ALA A 78 -3.61 5.54 16.22
C ALA A 78 -2.46 5.62 17.24
N GLY A 79 -1.97 4.48 17.76
CA GLY A 79 -0.94 4.43 18.78
C GLY A 79 -1.43 5.05 20.11
N ASN A 80 -0.58 5.88 20.73
CA ASN A 80 -0.97 6.54 21.97
C ASN A 80 -1.86 7.75 21.69
N LYS A 81 -3.17 7.60 21.85
CA LYS A 81 -4.18 8.66 21.63
C LYS A 81 -3.92 9.93 22.45
N SER A 82 -3.22 9.84 23.60
CA SER A 82 -2.92 11.03 24.42
C SER A 82 -1.87 11.97 23.81
N GLN A 83 -1.20 11.55 22.75
CA GLN A 83 -0.22 12.36 22.01
C GLN A 83 -0.85 13.10 20.82
N TRP A 84 -2.09 12.76 20.46
CA TRP A 84 -2.82 13.47 19.42
C TRP A 84 -3.36 14.80 19.92
N THR A 85 -3.28 15.82 19.08
CA THR A 85 -3.89 17.14 19.34
C THR A 85 -5.41 17.06 19.27
N TYR A 86 -5.93 16.27 18.34
CA TYR A 86 -7.36 16.03 18.14
C TYR A 86 -7.65 14.53 18.27
N ASP A 87 -8.93 14.16 18.54
CA ASP A 87 -9.32 12.76 18.55
C ASP A 87 -9.10 12.14 17.16
N PRO A 88 -8.29 11.06 17.02
CA PRO A 88 -7.97 10.48 15.74
C PRO A 88 -9.18 9.92 14.96
N PHE A 89 -10.28 9.62 15.64
CA PHE A 89 -11.50 9.11 15.01
C PHE A 89 -12.67 10.12 15.01
N SER A 90 -12.33 11.40 15.11
CA SER A 90 -13.28 12.51 14.97
C SER A 90 -12.64 13.59 14.08
N LEU A 91 -13.00 13.59 12.79
CA LEU A 91 -12.41 14.53 11.85
C LEU A 91 -12.56 15.96 12.33
N THR A 92 -11.44 16.63 12.57
CA THR A 92 -11.40 18.01 13.09
C THR A 92 -10.80 18.94 12.04
N GLU A 93 -11.54 20.01 11.69
CA GLU A 93 -11.02 21.07 10.83
C GLU A 93 -10.35 22.14 11.67
N ASP A 94 -9.06 22.38 11.42
CA ASP A 94 -8.29 23.47 12.02
C ASP A 94 -7.25 24.01 11.04
N ASP A 95 -7.11 25.33 10.95
CA ASP A 95 -6.16 26.07 10.10
C ASP A 95 -6.09 25.55 8.63
N GLY A 96 -7.24 25.19 8.07
CA GLY A 96 -7.34 24.71 6.69
C GLY A 96 -7.02 23.23 6.47
N PHE A 97 -6.73 22.50 7.54
CA PHE A 97 -6.47 21.06 7.53
C PHE A 97 -7.63 20.28 8.17
N LEU A 98 -7.81 19.05 7.72
CA LEU A 98 -8.73 18.07 8.27
C LEU A 98 -7.92 16.96 8.93
N TYR A 99 -7.95 16.92 10.26
CA TYR A 99 -7.16 16.01 11.09
C TYR A 99 -7.96 14.77 11.45
N GLY A 100 -7.33 13.59 11.35
CA GLY A 100 -7.90 12.31 11.77
C GLY A 100 -7.08 11.14 11.24
N ARG A 101 -7.15 9.98 11.88
CA ARG A 101 -6.54 8.74 11.38
C ARG A 101 -7.28 8.29 10.12
N GLY A 102 -6.54 8.07 9.02
CA GLY A 102 -7.10 7.81 7.70
C GLY A 102 -7.44 9.07 6.92
N ALA A 103 -7.31 10.28 7.49
CA ALA A 103 -7.52 11.52 6.75
C ALA A 103 -6.48 11.71 5.64
N ALA A 104 -5.28 11.14 5.77
CA ALA A 104 -4.32 11.03 4.68
C ALA A 104 -4.39 9.63 4.04
N ASP A 105 -4.28 8.58 4.83
CA ASP A 105 -4.05 7.21 4.38
C ASP A 105 -5.22 6.29 4.76
N MET A 106 -6.18 5.99 3.79
CA MET A 106 -6.40 6.81 2.59
C MET A 106 -7.89 7.18 2.45
N LYS A 107 -8.60 7.35 3.59
CA LYS A 107 -10.05 7.62 3.59
C LYS A 107 -10.43 8.91 2.85
N SER A 108 -9.53 9.93 2.79
CA SER A 108 -9.78 11.13 1.98
C SER A 108 -9.75 10.82 0.48
N GLY A 109 -8.81 10.00 0.02
CA GLY A 109 -8.77 9.51 -1.35
C GLY A 109 -10.00 8.70 -1.70
N LEU A 110 -10.36 7.74 -0.84
CA LEU A 110 -11.56 6.90 -0.99
C LEU A 110 -12.84 7.74 -1.06
N ALA A 111 -13.03 8.69 -0.13
CA ALA A 111 -14.18 9.59 -0.12
C ALA A 111 -14.25 10.46 -1.39
N ALA A 112 -13.09 10.98 -1.83
CA ALA A 112 -13.01 11.79 -3.05
C ALA A 112 -13.40 10.97 -4.29
N LEU A 113 -12.96 9.71 -4.41
CA LEU A 113 -13.36 8.80 -5.49
C LEU A 113 -14.86 8.52 -5.45
N ALA A 114 -15.43 8.23 -4.26
CA ALA A 114 -16.87 7.96 -4.11
C ALA A 114 -17.72 9.17 -4.52
N ILE A 115 -17.33 10.37 -4.11
CA ILE A 115 -18.02 11.62 -4.49
C ILE A 115 -17.88 11.86 -5.99
N ALA A 116 -16.69 11.69 -6.57
CA ALA A 116 -16.47 11.84 -8.00
C ALA A 116 -17.33 10.87 -8.82
N LEU A 117 -17.46 9.62 -8.39
CA LEU A 117 -18.32 8.62 -9.03
C LEU A 117 -19.80 9.06 -9.04
N ILE A 118 -20.29 9.59 -7.91
CA ILE A 118 -21.65 10.12 -7.78
C ILE A 118 -21.84 11.35 -8.70
N ASP A 119 -20.90 12.29 -8.68
CA ASP A 119 -20.96 13.50 -9.51
C ASP A 119 -21.01 13.15 -11.02
N ILE A 120 -20.17 12.19 -11.46
CA ILE A 120 -20.18 11.69 -12.84
C ILE A 120 -21.53 11.05 -13.20
N LYS A 121 -22.08 10.23 -12.31
CA LYS A 121 -23.40 9.59 -12.51
C LYS A 121 -24.51 10.60 -12.60
N GLN A 122 -24.59 11.55 -11.67
CA GLN A 122 -25.67 12.55 -11.60
C GLN A 122 -25.61 13.58 -12.75
N SER A 123 -24.40 13.95 -13.17
CA SER A 123 -24.19 14.86 -14.31
C SER A 123 -24.30 14.18 -15.67
N GLN A 124 -24.39 12.85 -15.71
CA GLN A 124 -24.33 12.04 -16.94
C GLN A 124 -23.09 12.36 -17.80
N ALA A 125 -21.95 12.65 -17.15
CA ALA A 125 -20.73 13.08 -17.82
C ALA A 125 -19.97 11.91 -18.49
N LEU A 126 -20.17 10.67 -18.04
CA LEU A 126 -19.60 9.47 -18.67
C LEU A 126 -20.38 9.16 -19.96
N GLN A 127 -19.73 9.32 -21.11
CA GLN A 127 -20.36 9.11 -22.42
C GLN A 127 -20.10 7.71 -22.97
N HIS A 128 -18.98 7.09 -22.60
CA HIS A 128 -18.55 5.77 -23.05
C HIS A 128 -17.86 5.03 -21.93
N GLY A 129 -17.97 3.68 -21.96
CA GLY A 129 -17.28 2.80 -21.02
C GLY A 129 -17.91 2.76 -19.64
N ARG A 130 -17.17 2.17 -18.71
CA ARG A 130 -17.55 1.97 -17.32
C ARG A 130 -16.47 2.50 -16.37
N ILE A 131 -16.91 2.92 -15.19
CA ILE A 131 -16.03 3.18 -14.07
C ILE A 131 -16.37 2.17 -12.99
N ARG A 132 -15.39 1.38 -12.55
CA ARG A 132 -15.51 0.41 -11.48
C ARG A 132 -14.81 0.92 -10.24
N PHE A 133 -15.58 1.18 -9.19
CA PHE A 133 -15.10 1.57 -7.87
C PHE A 133 -14.83 0.32 -7.04
N LEU A 134 -13.65 0.25 -6.43
CA LEU A 134 -13.15 -0.86 -5.63
C LEU A 134 -12.69 -0.31 -4.28
N ALA A 135 -13.51 -0.45 -3.23
CA ALA A 135 -13.05 -0.20 -1.87
C ALA A 135 -12.52 -1.51 -1.29
N THR A 136 -11.25 -1.50 -0.90
CA THR A 136 -10.51 -2.67 -0.44
C THR A 136 -10.37 -2.70 1.08
N SER A 137 -10.17 -3.88 1.64
CA SER A 137 -9.89 -4.11 3.05
C SER A 137 -8.51 -4.70 3.28
N GLY A 138 -7.87 -4.34 4.41
CA GLY A 138 -6.63 -4.94 4.88
C GLY A 138 -5.40 -4.58 4.07
N GLU A 139 -5.35 -3.41 3.43
CA GLU A 139 -4.18 -2.94 2.67
C GLU A 139 -2.97 -2.80 3.58
N GLU A 140 -3.15 -2.22 4.74
CA GLU A 140 -2.15 -1.91 5.77
C GLU A 140 -1.54 -3.16 6.44
N MET A 141 -2.02 -4.35 6.07
CA MET A 141 -1.58 -5.62 6.64
C MET A 141 -1.22 -6.62 5.55
N GLU A 142 -2.13 -7.53 5.23
CA GLU A 142 -1.91 -8.67 4.33
C GLU A 142 -2.51 -8.47 2.93
N GLN A 143 -3.14 -7.34 2.67
CA GLN A 143 -3.80 -6.97 1.41
C GLN A 143 -4.83 -8.02 0.94
N LEU A 144 -5.55 -8.66 1.87
CA LEU A 144 -6.54 -9.70 1.58
C LEU A 144 -7.68 -9.19 0.68
N GLY A 145 -8.04 -7.91 0.80
CA GLY A 145 -9.08 -7.27 0.00
C GLY A 145 -8.74 -7.28 -1.48
N SER A 146 -7.62 -6.71 -1.84
CA SER A 146 -7.17 -6.65 -3.23
C SER A 146 -6.86 -8.03 -3.82
N GLN A 147 -6.29 -8.94 -3.02
CA GLN A 147 -6.11 -10.33 -3.43
C GLN A 147 -7.44 -11.00 -3.79
N THR A 148 -8.45 -10.85 -2.92
CA THR A 148 -9.78 -11.43 -3.12
C THR A 148 -10.47 -10.83 -4.36
N LEU A 149 -10.32 -9.53 -4.62
CA LEU A 149 -10.84 -8.90 -5.84
C LEU A 149 -10.18 -9.48 -7.11
N TYR A 150 -8.87 -9.65 -7.09
CA TYR A 150 -8.15 -10.28 -8.19
C TYR A 150 -8.61 -11.71 -8.45
N GLU A 151 -8.67 -12.55 -7.40
CA GLU A 151 -9.09 -13.97 -7.49
C GLU A 151 -10.52 -14.15 -8.01
N HIS A 152 -11.40 -13.16 -7.80
CA HIS A 152 -12.76 -13.15 -8.31
C HIS A 152 -12.92 -12.48 -9.68
N GLY A 153 -11.82 -12.11 -10.34
CA GLY A 153 -11.82 -11.61 -11.71
C GLY A 153 -12.30 -10.16 -11.86
N TYR A 154 -12.35 -9.37 -10.77
CA TYR A 154 -12.78 -7.97 -10.86
C TYR A 154 -11.79 -7.07 -11.61
N MET A 155 -10.59 -7.58 -11.92
CA MET A 155 -9.59 -6.87 -12.71
C MET A 155 -9.46 -7.39 -14.16
N ASP A 156 -10.15 -8.46 -14.54
CA ASP A 156 -9.94 -9.13 -15.82
C ASP A 156 -10.22 -8.21 -17.03
N ASP A 157 -11.32 -7.46 -16.98
CA ASP A 157 -11.78 -6.55 -18.01
C ASP A 157 -11.42 -5.07 -17.76
N VAL A 158 -10.60 -4.78 -16.77
CA VAL A 158 -10.15 -3.41 -16.46
C VAL A 158 -9.02 -3.00 -17.42
N ASP A 159 -9.19 -1.82 -18.06
CA ASP A 159 -8.28 -1.27 -19.06
C ASP A 159 -7.32 -0.20 -18.50
N ALA A 160 -7.65 0.40 -17.35
CA ALA A 160 -6.78 1.33 -16.62
C ALA A 160 -7.13 1.30 -15.12
N LEU A 161 -6.16 1.60 -14.25
CA LEU A 161 -6.36 1.63 -12.80
C LEU A 161 -5.81 2.91 -12.18
N LEU A 162 -6.64 3.56 -11.34
CA LEU A 162 -6.26 4.63 -10.43
C LEU A 162 -6.40 4.16 -8.97
N ILE A 163 -5.35 4.34 -8.17
CA ILE A 163 -5.41 4.16 -6.70
C ILE A 163 -5.22 5.53 -6.05
N ALA A 164 -6.09 5.88 -5.10
CA ALA A 164 -6.12 7.23 -4.50
C ALA A 164 -5.29 7.36 -3.22
N GLU A 165 -4.11 6.70 -3.15
CA GLU A 165 -3.15 6.78 -2.05
C GLU A 165 -2.52 8.16 -1.90
N PRO A 166 -2.06 8.55 -0.69
CA PRO A 166 -1.55 9.90 -0.39
C PRO A 166 -0.20 10.21 -1.08
N CYS A 167 -0.24 10.45 -2.35
CA CYS A 167 0.91 10.78 -3.20
C CYS A 167 0.75 12.18 -3.83
N GLN A 168 0.34 13.17 -3.05
CA GLN A 168 -0.04 14.51 -3.56
C GLN A 168 1.07 15.29 -4.27
N ASP A 169 2.31 14.84 -4.23
CA ASP A 169 3.45 15.51 -4.89
C ASP A 169 3.97 14.74 -6.10
N ILE A 170 3.59 13.47 -6.25
CA ILE A 170 4.14 12.56 -7.24
C ILE A 170 3.01 11.70 -7.80
N MET A 171 2.97 11.54 -9.11
CA MET A 171 2.16 10.55 -9.79
C MET A 171 2.94 9.24 -9.87
N VAL A 172 2.48 8.22 -9.14
CA VAL A 172 3.18 6.93 -9.05
C VAL A 172 2.64 5.99 -10.11
N TYR A 173 3.56 5.34 -10.83
CA TYR A 173 3.20 4.37 -11.86
C TYR A 173 3.79 2.98 -11.63
N ALA A 174 4.70 2.84 -10.68
CA ALA A 174 5.38 1.58 -10.36
C ALA A 174 5.86 1.60 -8.92
N HIS A 175 6.10 0.43 -8.34
CA HIS A 175 6.66 0.35 -6.99
C HIS A 175 7.43 -0.95 -6.75
N LYS A 176 8.25 -0.95 -5.70
CA LYS A 176 8.96 -2.16 -5.24
C LYS A 176 7.97 -3.20 -4.73
N GLY A 177 8.42 -4.45 -4.64
CA GLY A 177 7.69 -5.47 -3.91
C GLY A 177 7.96 -5.42 -2.41
N SER A 178 7.18 -6.16 -1.63
CA SER A 178 7.35 -6.32 -0.20
C SER A 178 7.13 -7.76 0.22
N MET A 179 8.02 -8.25 1.08
CA MET A 179 7.86 -9.57 1.70
C MET A 179 8.19 -9.49 3.17
N ASP A 180 7.42 -10.21 4.00
CA ASP A 180 7.70 -10.36 5.41
C ASP A 180 7.85 -11.84 5.77
N TYR A 181 9.03 -12.15 6.29
CA TYR A 181 9.39 -13.49 6.73
C TYR A 181 9.61 -13.56 8.24
N ARG A 182 9.07 -14.59 8.87
CA ARG A 182 9.53 -15.07 10.18
C ARG A 182 10.31 -16.34 10.01
N ILE A 183 11.51 -16.40 10.61
CA ILE A 183 12.34 -17.58 10.71
C ILE A 183 12.34 -18.02 12.17
N THR A 184 11.88 -19.23 12.43
CA THR A 184 11.86 -19.83 13.76
C THR A 184 12.90 -20.94 13.84
N SER A 185 13.75 -20.89 14.86
CA SER A 185 14.73 -21.92 15.21
C SER A 185 14.24 -22.69 16.43
N TYR A 186 14.16 -24.00 16.32
CA TYR A 186 13.76 -24.89 17.40
C TYR A 186 14.95 -25.63 17.97
N GLY A 187 14.99 -25.70 19.28
CA GLY A 187 16.00 -26.38 20.07
C GLY A 187 15.40 -27.31 21.10
N LYS A 188 16.13 -27.48 22.20
CA LYS A 188 15.70 -28.26 23.35
C LYS A 188 16.23 -27.63 24.63
N SER A 189 15.32 -27.33 25.58
CA SER A 189 15.74 -26.77 26.86
C SER A 189 16.53 -27.72 27.73
N ALA A 190 17.46 -27.16 28.47
CA ALA A 190 18.25 -27.86 29.52
C ALA A 190 18.79 -26.81 30.49
N HIS A 191 19.28 -27.25 31.65
CA HIS A 191 19.96 -26.35 32.57
C HIS A 191 21.26 -25.81 31.93
N SER A 192 21.49 -24.49 32.01
CA SER A 192 22.61 -23.84 31.32
C SER A 192 24.00 -24.33 31.73
N SER A 193 24.14 -24.93 32.94
CA SER A 193 25.41 -25.58 33.39
C SER A 193 25.71 -26.90 32.68
N MET A 194 24.72 -27.52 32.03
CA MET A 194 24.81 -28.77 31.28
C MET A 194 24.29 -28.63 29.86
N PRO A 195 24.85 -27.70 29.05
CA PRO A 195 24.31 -27.36 27.74
C PRO A 195 24.29 -28.51 26.73
N VAL A 196 25.12 -29.53 26.96
CA VAL A 196 25.17 -30.76 26.16
C VAL A 196 23.91 -31.63 26.23
N MET A 197 23.05 -31.40 27.23
CA MET A 197 21.76 -32.07 27.39
C MET A 197 20.61 -31.37 26.63
N GLY A 198 20.85 -30.16 26.11
CA GLY A 198 19.94 -29.37 25.34
C GLY A 198 20.42 -29.09 23.92
N ILE A 199 19.63 -28.37 23.17
CA ILE A 199 19.95 -27.83 21.84
C ILE A 199 19.62 -26.32 21.88
N ASN A 200 20.60 -25.47 21.68
CA ASN A 200 20.45 -24.04 21.75
C ASN A 200 19.84 -23.50 20.42
N ALA A 201 18.63 -22.96 20.47
CA ALA A 201 17.94 -22.44 19.32
C ALA A 201 18.52 -21.09 18.77
N ILE A 202 19.15 -20.29 19.63
CA ILE A 202 19.70 -18.98 19.24
C ILE A 202 20.86 -19.11 18.26
N LYS A 203 21.77 -20.09 18.47
CA LYS A 203 22.99 -20.19 17.66
C LYS A 203 22.74 -20.45 16.16
N PRO A 204 21.89 -21.43 15.78
CA PRO A 204 21.53 -21.61 14.36
C PRO A 204 20.86 -20.41 13.74
N LEU A 205 20.00 -19.70 14.50
CA LEU A 205 19.32 -18.50 14.01
C LEU A 205 20.31 -17.37 13.72
N ILE A 206 21.25 -17.09 14.61
CA ILE A 206 22.32 -16.10 14.38
C ILE A 206 23.13 -16.45 13.13
N SER A 207 23.51 -17.73 12.97
CA SER A 207 24.26 -18.17 11.80
C SER A 207 23.45 -18.04 10.51
N PHE A 208 22.14 -18.30 10.55
CA PHE A 208 21.24 -18.08 9.42
C PHE A 208 21.18 -16.58 9.04
N ILE A 209 21.00 -15.69 10.03
CA ILE A 209 20.97 -14.23 9.80
C ILE A 209 22.28 -13.78 9.12
N GLN A 210 23.43 -14.26 9.61
CA GLN A 210 24.73 -13.92 9.03
C GLN A 210 24.86 -14.40 7.57
N ASP A 211 24.41 -15.61 7.26
CA ASP A 211 24.45 -16.13 5.89
C ASP A 211 23.52 -15.34 4.95
N ILE A 212 22.37 -14.86 5.44
CA ILE A 212 21.48 -13.96 4.68
C ILE A 212 22.15 -12.59 4.47
N ASP A 213 22.77 -12.01 5.50
CA ASP A 213 23.47 -10.72 5.38
C ASP A 213 24.63 -10.80 4.37
N ASP A 214 25.41 -11.89 4.41
CA ASP A 214 26.50 -12.13 3.46
C ASP A 214 25.99 -12.33 2.02
N ALA A 215 24.85 -13.01 1.86
CA ALA A 215 24.19 -13.16 0.57
C ALA A 215 23.66 -11.82 0.05
N TYR A 216 22.99 -11.06 0.90
CA TYR A 216 22.48 -9.72 0.58
C TYR A 216 23.61 -8.77 0.15
N ALA A 217 24.73 -8.75 0.88
CA ALA A 217 25.90 -7.94 0.53
C ALA A 217 26.51 -8.30 -0.84
N ARG A 218 26.42 -9.56 -1.28
CA ARG A 218 26.83 -9.98 -2.64
C ARG A 218 25.80 -9.53 -3.68
N ILE A 219 24.53 -9.82 -3.46
CA ILE A 219 23.44 -9.50 -4.38
C ILE A 219 23.40 -7.99 -4.64
N SER A 220 23.51 -7.15 -3.61
CA SER A 220 23.50 -5.69 -3.75
C SER A 220 24.65 -5.14 -4.59
N LYS A 221 25.76 -5.88 -4.74
CA LYS A 221 26.88 -5.50 -5.62
C LYS A 221 26.69 -5.98 -7.07
N GLU A 222 26.01 -7.11 -7.25
CA GLU A 222 25.87 -7.78 -8.54
C GLU A 222 24.60 -7.37 -9.28
N VAL A 223 23.52 -7.07 -8.53
CA VAL A 223 22.21 -6.73 -9.07
C VAL A 223 21.91 -5.26 -8.81
N GLN A 224 21.81 -4.49 -9.88
CA GLN A 224 21.37 -3.09 -9.83
C GLN A 224 20.01 -2.98 -10.52
N GLY A 225 19.05 -2.42 -9.82
CA GLY A 225 17.71 -2.13 -10.38
C GLY A 225 17.81 -1.02 -11.41
N LYS A 226 17.22 -1.27 -12.57
CA LYS A 226 17.12 -0.31 -13.69
C LYS A 226 15.69 -0.16 -14.19
N ALA A 227 14.86 -1.15 -13.94
CA ALA A 227 13.47 -1.15 -14.38
C ALA A 227 12.64 -0.07 -13.66
N LEU A 228 12.94 0.19 -12.38
CA LEU A 228 12.33 1.26 -11.62
C LEU A 228 13.25 2.50 -11.63
N ASP A 229 12.92 3.49 -12.47
CA ASP A 229 13.71 4.74 -12.56
C ASP A 229 13.30 5.75 -11.48
N PHE A 230 14.03 5.77 -10.38
CA PHE A 230 13.84 6.70 -9.27
C PHE A 230 14.49 8.07 -9.45
N THR A 231 15.12 8.38 -10.58
CA THR A 231 15.89 9.62 -10.77
C THR A 231 15.09 10.87 -10.41
N LYS A 232 13.85 10.99 -10.93
CA LYS A 232 12.99 12.15 -10.63
C LYS A 232 12.57 12.21 -9.16
N PHE A 233 12.32 11.06 -8.55
CA PHE A 233 11.98 10.97 -7.13
C PHE A 233 13.15 11.44 -6.25
N ILE A 234 14.35 10.95 -6.53
CA ILE A 234 15.58 11.32 -5.81
C ILE A 234 15.83 12.82 -5.91
N ASP A 235 15.75 13.39 -7.10
CA ASP A 235 15.90 14.84 -7.31
C ASP A 235 14.89 15.64 -6.49
N ARG A 236 13.66 15.14 -6.37
CA ARG A 236 12.57 15.76 -5.60
C ARG A 236 12.79 15.74 -4.09
N ILE A 237 13.27 14.62 -3.54
CA ILE A 237 13.47 14.47 -2.08
C ILE A 237 14.82 15.01 -1.60
N LYS A 238 15.83 15.10 -2.48
CA LYS A 238 17.19 15.55 -2.16
C LYS A 238 17.26 16.82 -1.31
N PRO A 239 16.48 17.89 -1.56
CA PRO A 239 16.52 19.11 -0.74
C PRO A 239 16.02 18.90 0.70
N SER A 240 15.24 17.84 0.94
CA SER A 240 14.61 17.53 2.24
C SER A 240 15.38 16.48 3.05
N LEU A 241 16.45 15.90 2.47
CA LEU A 241 17.24 14.89 3.16
C LEU A 241 18.02 15.52 4.33
N PRO A 242 18.10 14.84 5.49
CA PRO A 242 18.97 15.25 6.58
C PRO A 242 20.42 15.36 6.13
N ALA A 243 21.15 16.35 6.61
CA ALA A 243 22.57 16.56 6.25
C ALA A 243 23.50 15.36 6.59
N THR A 244 23.03 14.47 7.45
CA THR A 244 23.74 13.24 7.85
C THR A 244 23.47 12.05 6.93
N THR A 245 22.53 12.18 5.98
CA THR A 245 22.15 11.09 5.06
C THR A 245 22.91 11.23 3.76
N ALA A 246 23.72 10.22 3.42
CA ALA A 246 24.40 10.19 2.13
C ALA A 246 23.41 9.92 1.00
N LEU A 247 23.49 10.69 -0.07
CA LEU A 247 22.59 10.50 -1.23
C LEU A 247 22.75 9.11 -1.85
N GLU A 248 23.98 8.61 -1.91
CA GLU A 248 24.31 7.27 -2.43
C GLU A 248 23.60 6.14 -1.65
N ASP A 249 23.42 6.30 -0.34
CA ASP A 249 22.68 5.33 0.49
C ASP A 249 21.18 5.34 0.15
N VAL A 250 20.61 6.52 -0.10
CA VAL A 250 19.21 6.67 -0.51
C VAL A 250 19.00 6.07 -1.91
N GLU A 251 19.89 6.38 -2.85
CA GLU A 251 19.86 5.83 -4.21
C GLU A 251 19.95 4.30 -4.17
N SER A 252 20.88 3.76 -3.38
CA SER A 252 21.04 2.32 -3.20
C SER A 252 19.78 1.68 -2.59
N ALA A 253 19.21 2.27 -1.54
CA ALA A 253 18.01 1.75 -0.90
C ALA A 253 16.79 1.75 -1.83
N LEU A 254 16.67 2.72 -2.73
CA LEU A 254 15.59 2.80 -3.71
C LEU A 254 15.80 1.83 -4.89
N GLN A 255 17.02 1.81 -5.47
CA GLN A 255 17.30 1.07 -6.70
C GLN A 255 17.64 -0.41 -6.47
N CYS A 256 18.04 -0.83 -5.27
CA CYS A 256 18.47 -2.20 -5.01
C CYS A 256 17.44 -2.98 -4.18
N LEU A 257 17.61 -4.31 -4.18
CA LEU A 257 17.00 -5.17 -3.16
C LEU A 257 17.34 -4.62 -1.77
N VAL A 258 16.39 -4.68 -0.84
CA VAL A 258 16.62 -4.40 0.59
C VAL A 258 16.18 -5.62 1.40
N ILE A 259 17.07 -6.15 2.24
CA ILE A 259 16.74 -7.19 3.22
C ILE A 259 17.12 -6.64 4.60
N SER A 260 16.13 -6.50 5.48
CA SER A 260 16.33 -6.00 6.84
C SER A 260 15.83 -7.00 7.86
N ASN A 261 16.71 -7.47 8.76
CA ASN A 261 16.25 -8.16 9.96
C ASN A 261 15.72 -7.12 10.96
N THR A 262 14.42 -7.12 11.20
CA THR A 262 13.72 -6.07 11.95
C THR A 262 13.41 -6.45 13.39
N LEU A 263 13.25 -7.76 13.67
CA LEU A 263 12.98 -8.29 15.00
C LEU A 263 13.83 -9.52 15.24
N ILE A 264 14.29 -9.68 16.49
CA ILE A 264 14.93 -10.90 16.98
C ILE A 264 14.49 -11.16 18.43
N LYS A 265 14.09 -12.39 18.71
CA LYS A 265 13.73 -12.86 20.05
C LYS A 265 14.32 -14.24 20.29
N GLY A 266 14.66 -14.58 21.54
CA GLY A 266 15.12 -15.94 21.86
C GLY A 266 15.43 -16.13 23.32
N GLY A 267 15.04 -17.30 23.83
CA GLY A 267 15.18 -17.68 25.23
C GLY A 267 14.23 -16.94 26.18
N VAL A 268 14.07 -17.50 27.37
CA VAL A 268 13.15 -16.99 28.40
C VAL A 268 13.85 -16.72 29.73
N GLN A 269 14.99 -17.36 30.00
CA GLN A 269 15.67 -17.26 31.28
C GLN A 269 17.19 -17.54 31.13
N VAL A 270 18.01 -16.74 31.82
CA VAL A 270 19.48 -16.79 31.68
C VAL A 270 20.12 -18.11 32.03
N ASN A 271 19.54 -18.90 32.93
CA ASN A 271 20.06 -20.21 33.38
C ASN A 271 19.41 -21.42 32.65
N SER A 272 18.79 -21.20 31.51
CA SER A 272 18.19 -22.21 30.65
C SER A 272 18.74 -22.15 29.23
N VAL A 273 19.02 -23.30 28.62
CA VAL A 273 19.31 -23.40 27.18
C VAL A 273 18.03 -23.05 26.44
N PRO A 274 18.04 -22.07 25.50
CA PRO A 274 16.84 -21.65 24.79
C PRO A 274 16.36 -22.74 23.82
N GLU A 275 15.08 -23.03 23.87
CA GLU A 275 14.43 -24.04 23.02
C GLU A 275 13.74 -23.43 21.80
N GLU A 276 13.59 -22.08 21.75
CA GLU A 276 13.02 -21.38 20.62
C GLU A 276 13.68 -20.00 20.45
N ALA A 277 13.84 -19.58 19.21
CA ALA A 277 14.27 -18.25 18.84
C ALA A 277 13.69 -17.87 17.47
N ASP A 278 13.28 -16.60 17.32
CA ASP A 278 12.66 -16.06 16.12
C ASP A 278 13.43 -14.85 15.59
N ALA A 279 13.41 -14.68 14.27
CA ALA A 279 13.85 -13.46 13.59
C ALA A 279 12.85 -13.11 12.49
N ASP A 280 12.43 -11.83 12.45
CA ASP A 280 11.58 -11.30 11.37
C ASP A 280 12.42 -10.46 10.41
N PHE A 281 12.10 -10.60 9.13
CA PHE A 281 12.73 -9.88 8.03
C PHE A 281 11.67 -9.13 7.24
N ASN A 282 11.87 -7.82 7.03
CA ASN A 282 11.16 -7.03 6.03
C ASN A 282 12.05 -6.88 4.80
N ILE A 283 11.50 -7.18 3.64
CA ILE A 283 12.25 -7.25 2.38
C ILE A 283 11.54 -6.37 1.34
N ARG A 284 12.32 -5.56 0.61
CA ARG A 284 11.84 -4.79 -0.52
C ARG A 284 12.50 -5.30 -1.80
N THR A 285 11.71 -5.96 -2.63
CA THR A 285 12.18 -6.56 -3.89
C THR A 285 12.10 -5.57 -5.05
N ILE A 286 12.84 -5.87 -6.10
CA ILE A 286 12.88 -5.14 -7.37
C ILE A 286 12.64 -6.13 -8.52
N PRO A 287 12.24 -5.68 -9.72
CA PRO A 287 12.00 -6.60 -10.84
C PRO A 287 13.22 -7.48 -11.20
N GLU A 288 14.43 -6.97 -11.02
CA GLU A 288 15.67 -7.71 -11.30
C GLU A 288 16.05 -8.73 -10.22
N TYR A 289 15.44 -8.63 -9.02
CA TYR A 289 15.54 -9.61 -7.95
C TYR A 289 14.20 -9.70 -7.22
N ASP A 290 13.33 -10.51 -7.79
CA ASP A 290 11.92 -10.63 -7.43
C ASP A 290 11.66 -11.51 -6.19
N ASN A 291 10.39 -11.61 -5.83
CA ASN A 291 9.94 -12.41 -4.69
C ASN A 291 10.29 -13.90 -4.84
N ALA A 292 10.27 -14.45 -6.06
CA ALA A 292 10.62 -15.85 -6.29
C ALA A 292 12.11 -16.12 -6.00
N GLN A 293 12.99 -15.19 -6.35
CA GLN A 293 14.43 -15.28 -6.08
C GLN A 293 14.72 -15.16 -4.57
N VAL A 294 14.01 -14.28 -3.86
CA VAL A 294 14.09 -14.18 -2.38
C VAL A 294 13.62 -15.48 -1.71
N LYS A 295 12.47 -16.03 -2.15
CA LYS A 295 11.97 -17.32 -1.64
C LYS A 295 13.01 -18.44 -1.84
N ALA A 296 13.65 -18.47 -3.00
CA ALA A 296 14.71 -19.44 -3.27
C ALA A 296 15.95 -19.23 -2.37
N LEU A 297 16.37 -17.98 -2.14
CA LEU A 297 17.47 -17.65 -1.24
C LEU A 297 17.19 -18.16 0.18
N PHE A 298 16.04 -17.80 0.76
CA PHE A 298 15.68 -18.17 2.13
C PHE A 298 15.52 -19.69 2.28
N SER A 299 14.79 -20.35 1.38
CA SER A 299 14.57 -21.79 1.44
C SER A 299 15.85 -22.60 1.29
N ASN A 300 16.76 -22.20 0.38
CA ASN A 300 18.05 -22.86 0.22
C ASN A 300 18.97 -22.68 1.45
N THR A 301 18.94 -21.49 2.06
CA THR A 301 19.71 -21.22 3.28
C THR A 301 19.17 -22.04 4.45
N ILE A 302 17.84 -22.07 4.66
CA ILE A 302 17.19 -22.92 5.68
C ILE A 302 17.59 -24.38 5.47
N LYS A 303 17.46 -24.88 4.25
CA LYS A 303 17.84 -26.26 3.90
C LYS A 303 19.30 -26.54 4.24
N SER A 304 20.22 -25.65 3.89
CA SER A 304 21.64 -25.80 4.17
C SER A 304 21.96 -25.92 5.69
N HIS A 305 21.22 -25.14 6.51
CA HIS A 305 21.35 -25.20 7.97
C HIS A 305 20.76 -26.49 8.54
N ASN A 306 19.59 -26.90 8.06
CA ASN A 306 18.91 -28.10 8.53
C ASN A 306 19.68 -29.36 8.13
N ASP A 307 20.30 -29.40 6.95
CA ASP A 307 21.20 -30.50 6.54
C ASP A 307 22.46 -30.64 7.48
N LYS A 308 22.83 -29.56 8.17
CA LYS A 308 23.91 -29.51 9.17
C LYS A 308 23.43 -29.76 10.61
N GLY A 309 22.15 -30.08 10.80
CA GLY A 309 21.56 -30.45 12.09
C GLY A 309 20.83 -29.30 12.82
N ALA A 310 20.62 -28.17 12.21
CA ALA A 310 19.69 -27.15 12.72
C ALA A 310 18.24 -27.62 12.54
N ASN A 311 17.31 -26.91 13.18
CA ASN A 311 15.87 -27.12 13.01
C ASN A 311 15.21 -25.72 12.77
N LEU A 312 15.37 -25.20 11.56
CA LEU A 312 14.81 -23.93 11.15
C LEU A 312 13.53 -24.15 10.34
N SER A 313 12.53 -23.32 10.58
CA SER A 313 11.33 -23.18 9.74
C SER A 313 11.13 -21.73 9.33
N SER A 314 10.33 -21.51 8.30
CA SER A 314 9.92 -20.17 7.86
C SER A 314 8.41 -20.05 7.78
N ASN A 315 7.93 -18.85 8.08
CA ASN A 315 6.58 -18.39 7.77
C ASN A 315 6.69 -17.12 6.94
N LEU A 316 6.24 -17.18 5.68
CA LEU A 316 6.08 -16.03 4.80
C LEU A 316 4.65 -15.52 4.99
N TYR A 317 4.48 -14.37 5.63
CA TYR A 317 3.16 -13.84 5.94
C TYR A 317 2.78 -12.61 5.11
N LEU A 318 3.73 -12.04 4.33
CA LEU A 318 3.47 -11.05 3.29
C LEU A 318 4.28 -11.39 2.05
N ASP A 319 3.63 -11.37 0.86
CA ASP A 319 4.24 -11.72 -0.42
C ASP A 319 3.62 -10.89 -1.56
N LEU A 320 4.11 -9.66 -1.71
CA LEU A 320 3.62 -8.67 -2.65
C LEU A 320 4.69 -8.41 -3.71
N ASP A 321 4.41 -8.79 -4.95
CA ASP A 321 5.35 -8.61 -6.06
C ASP A 321 5.56 -7.13 -6.42
N PRO A 322 6.72 -6.77 -6.99
CA PRO A 322 6.92 -5.45 -7.57
C PRO A 322 5.89 -5.17 -8.66
N VAL A 323 5.44 -3.93 -8.74
CA VAL A 323 4.60 -3.45 -9.84
C VAL A 323 5.48 -2.67 -10.81
N LEU A 324 5.51 -3.13 -12.06
CA LEU A 324 6.25 -2.49 -13.11
C LEU A 324 5.31 -2.10 -14.25
N THR A 325 5.01 -0.80 -14.37
CA THR A 325 4.37 -0.23 -15.55
C THR A 325 5.18 0.95 -16.07
N THR A 326 4.79 1.50 -17.22
CA THR A 326 5.49 2.66 -17.79
C THR A 326 4.90 3.98 -17.32
N GLY A 327 5.77 4.92 -16.94
CA GLY A 327 5.38 6.30 -16.61
C GLY A 327 5.07 7.18 -17.82
N ASP A 328 5.26 6.68 -19.04
CA ASP A 328 4.94 7.39 -20.29
C ASP A 328 3.76 6.67 -20.99
N ASN A 329 2.57 6.98 -20.54
CA ASN A 329 1.32 6.50 -21.12
C ASN A 329 0.26 7.60 -21.14
N SER A 330 -0.81 7.41 -21.93
CA SER A 330 -1.87 8.39 -22.12
C SER A 330 -2.62 8.74 -20.84
N PHE A 331 -2.73 7.79 -19.87
CA PHE A 331 -3.43 8.02 -18.62
C PHE A 331 -2.68 9.02 -17.73
N ILE A 332 -1.37 8.79 -17.54
CA ILE A 332 -0.51 9.70 -16.78
C ILE A 332 -0.39 11.06 -17.46
N ASN A 333 -0.22 11.10 -18.78
CA ASN A 333 -0.10 12.36 -19.51
C ASN A 333 -1.40 13.20 -19.39
N THR A 334 -2.57 12.55 -19.44
CA THR A 334 -3.87 13.19 -19.20
C THR A 334 -3.97 13.68 -17.76
N ALA A 335 -3.60 12.86 -16.79
CA ALA A 335 -3.59 13.21 -15.38
C ALA A 335 -2.68 14.41 -15.09
N GLN A 336 -1.46 14.43 -15.62
CA GLN A 336 -0.52 15.56 -15.47
C GLN A 336 -1.09 16.86 -16.06
N THR A 337 -1.74 16.79 -17.22
CA THR A 337 -2.35 17.96 -17.88
C THR A 337 -3.46 18.56 -17.02
N ILE A 338 -4.37 17.72 -16.53
CA ILE A 338 -5.50 18.14 -15.67
C ILE A 338 -4.98 18.64 -14.32
N ALA A 339 -4.07 17.90 -13.69
CA ALA A 339 -3.50 18.28 -12.41
C ALA A 339 -2.78 19.64 -12.48
N LYS A 340 -2.01 19.91 -13.53
CA LYS A 340 -1.36 21.21 -13.75
C LYS A 340 -2.40 22.35 -13.78
N SER A 341 -3.53 22.14 -14.42
CA SER A 341 -4.60 23.16 -14.52
C SER A 341 -5.30 23.40 -13.18
N LEU A 342 -5.59 22.33 -12.41
CA LEU A 342 -6.36 22.42 -11.17
C LEU A 342 -5.51 22.85 -9.96
N PHE A 343 -4.28 22.38 -9.89
CA PHE A 343 -3.40 22.60 -8.73
C PHE A 343 -2.38 23.73 -8.95
N ASP A 344 -2.29 24.29 -10.17
CA ASP A 344 -1.29 25.30 -10.59
C ASP A 344 0.15 24.83 -10.27
N LYS A 345 0.42 23.55 -10.51
CA LYS A 345 1.69 22.86 -10.16
C LYS A 345 1.98 21.74 -11.16
N ASP A 346 3.25 21.58 -11.50
CA ASP A 346 3.72 20.43 -12.27
C ASP A 346 3.96 19.23 -11.34
N PHE A 347 3.48 18.06 -11.76
CA PHE A 347 3.66 16.80 -11.06
C PHE A 347 4.58 15.89 -11.85
N ILE A 348 5.58 15.34 -11.18
CA ILE A 348 6.46 14.32 -11.75
C ILE A 348 5.78 12.95 -11.70
N ALA A 349 6.05 12.12 -12.71
CA ALA A 349 5.75 10.70 -12.65
C ALA A 349 7.01 9.93 -12.23
N SER A 350 6.89 9.04 -11.22
CA SER A 350 8.00 8.27 -10.68
C SER A 350 7.52 6.99 -10.00
N PRO A 351 8.34 5.93 -9.93
CA PRO A 351 8.09 4.83 -9.00
C PRO A 351 8.29 5.26 -7.54
N ILE A 352 7.81 4.42 -6.60
CA ILE A 352 8.04 4.57 -5.16
C ILE A 352 8.61 3.28 -4.54
N GLY A 353 9.22 3.42 -3.36
CA GLY A 353 9.76 2.28 -2.59
C GLY A 353 8.72 1.54 -1.75
N GLY A 354 7.52 2.13 -1.53
CA GLY A 354 6.39 1.51 -0.84
C GLY A 354 5.64 0.53 -1.72
N VAL A 355 4.63 -0.12 -1.17
CA VAL A 355 3.70 -1.01 -1.89
C VAL A 355 2.29 -0.46 -1.80
N THR A 356 1.41 -0.92 -2.66
CA THR A 356 -0.03 -0.61 -2.66
C THR A 356 -0.80 -1.87 -3.06
N ASP A 357 -2.10 -1.83 -3.00
CA ASP A 357 -3.00 -2.89 -3.52
C ASP A 357 -2.73 -3.27 -4.98
N ALA A 358 -1.98 -2.44 -5.73
CA ALA A 358 -1.60 -2.73 -7.11
C ALA A 358 -0.80 -4.04 -7.25
N SER A 359 -0.02 -4.46 -6.24
CA SER A 359 0.68 -5.75 -6.25
C SER A 359 -0.27 -6.93 -6.51
N ASN A 360 -1.48 -6.86 -5.97
CA ASN A 360 -2.50 -7.88 -6.21
C ASN A 360 -3.36 -7.56 -7.43
N LEU A 361 -3.84 -6.31 -7.55
CA LEU A 361 -4.77 -5.92 -8.61
C LEU A 361 -4.17 -6.01 -10.01
N LEU A 362 -2.85 -5.87 -10.15
CA LEU A 362 -2.17 -5.89 -11.46
C LEU A 362 -1.42 -7.18 -11.78
N LYS A 363 -1.61 -8.27 -11.02
CA LYS A 363 -0.88 -9.55 -11.22
C LYS A 363 -0.89 -10.09 -12.66
N ASN A 364 -1.97 -9.87 -13.40
CA ASN A 364 -2.11 -10.34 -14.79
C ASN A 364 -2.00 -9.21 -15.82
N LYS A 365 -1.53 -8.03 -15.43
CA LYS A 365 -1.33 -6.91 -16.34
C LYS A 365 0.14 -6.80 -16.73
N ASP A 366 0.40 -6.38 -17.95
CA ASP A 366 1.76 -6.17 -18.45
C ASP A 366 2.25 -4.72 -18.20
N GLU A 367 3.51 -4.46 -18.54
CA GLU A 367 4.15 -3.17 -18.32
C GLU A 367 3.48 -2.00 -19.09
N SER A 368 2.69 -2.27 -20.12
CA SER A 368 1.97 -1.24 -20.88
C SER A 368 0.65 -0.83 -20.25
N PHE A 369 0.20 -1.53 -19.19
CA PHE A 369 -1.08 -1.26 -18.55
C PHE A 369 -1.10 0.15 -17.93
N PRO A 370 -2.11 0.99 -18.25
CA PRO A 370 -2.24 2.33 -17.71
C PRO A 370 -2.57 2.30 -16.22
N PHE A 371 -1.59 2.64 -15.38
CA PHE A 371 -1.68 2.62 -13.93
C PHE A 371 -1.22 3.96 -13.34
N LEU A 372 -1.93 4.43 -12.34
CA LEU A 372 -1.64 5.66 -11.62
C LEU A 372 -2.01 5.52 -10.15
N VAL A 373 -1.07 5.89 -9.27
CA VAL A 373 -1.39 6.19 -7.85
C VAL A 373 -1.27 7.69 -7.67
N PHE A 374 -2.35 8.33 -7.24
CA PHE A 374 -2.36 9.76 -7.00
C PHE A 374 -3.55 10.18 -6.15
N GLY A 375 -3.30 10.66 -4.93
CA GLY A 375 -4.35 11.07 -3.98
C GLY A 375 -3.88 12.07 -2.94
N PRO A 376 -4.83 12.65 -2.18
CA PRO A 376 -4.57 13.67 -1.18
C PRO A 376 -4.07 13.05 0.13
N GLY A 377 -3.39 13.84 0.94
CA GLY A 377 -2.98 13.50 2.30
C GLY A 377 -1.53 13.82 2.60
N ILE A 378 -1.28 14.11 3.86
CA ILE A 378 0.06 14.34 4.40
C ILE A 378 0.23 13.64 5.74
N LYS A 379 1.48 13.29 6.09
CA LYS A 379 1.84 12.60 7.32
C LYS A 379 1.15 11.24 7.51
N PRO A 380 1.09 10.35 6.51
CA PRO A 380 0.54 9.02 6.70
C PRO A 380 1.22 8.32 7.88
N HIS A 381 0.48 7.50 8.64
CA HIS A 381 0.95 6.72 9.80
C HIS A 381 1.50 7.55 10.99
N GLN A 382 1.38 8.88 10.95
CA GLN A 382 1.89 9.75 12.01
C GLN A 382 0.77 10.22 12.97
N ILE A 383 1.19 10.75 14.11
CA ILE A 383 0.30 11.50 15.00
C ILE A 383 -0.09 12.79 14.28
N ASP A 384 -1.34 13.23 14.49
CA ASP A 384 -1.92 14.38 13.81
C ASP A 384 -1.87 14.26 12.28
N GLU A 385 -2.10 13.05 11.79
CA GLU A 385 -2.34 12.77 10.38
C GLU A 385 -3.45 13.66 9.85
N CYS A 386 -3.26 14.21 8.64
CA CYS A 386 -4.20 15.18 8.10
C CYS A 386 -4.18 15.25 6.57
N VAL A 387 -5.20 15.90 6.04
CA VAL A 387 -5.27 16.34 4.64
C VAL A 387 -5.60 17.83 4.58
N GLU A 388 -4.96 18.56 3.68
CA GLU A 388 -5.35 19.94 3.40
C GLU A 388 -6.75 19.95 2.76
N LYS A 389 -7.68 20.72 3.33
CA LYS A 389 -9.08 20.76 2.89
C LYS A 389 -9.24 21.15 1.43
N ASP A 390 -8.53 22.17 0.99
CA ASP A 390 -8.60 22.62 -0.41
C ASP A 390 -8.03 21.56 -1.35
N MET A 391 -6.98 20.86 -0.94
CA MET A 391 -6.41 19.75 -1.70
C MET A 391 -7.42 18.60 -1.83
N TYR A 392 -8.06 18.18 -0.72
CA TYR A 392 -9.10 17.16 -0.72
C TYR A 392 -10.23 17.52 -1.71
N LEU A 393 -10.72 18.76 -1.66
CA LEU A 393 -11.80 19.22 -2.55
C LEU A 393 -11.36 19.25 -4.02
N LYS A 394 -10.13 19.68 -4.31
CA LYS A 394 -9.57 19.67 -5.67
C LYS A 394 -9.38 18.27 -6.23
N PHE A 395 -9.04 17.28 -5.39
CA PHE A 395 -8.92 15.90 -5.84
C PHE A 395 -10.26 15.30 -6.28
N ILE A 396 -11.38 15.70 -5.69
CA ILE A 396 -12.73 15.32 -6.19
C ILE A 396 -12.94 15.80 -7.62
N ASP A 397 -12.62 17.07 -7.88
CA ASP A 397 -12.73 17.65 -9.21
C ASP A 397 -11.74 17.01 -10.19
N PHE A 398 -10.50 16.75 -9.74
CA PHE A 398 -9.48 16.06 -10.52
C PHE A 398 -9.92 14.66 -10.95
N TYR A 399 -10.45 13.85 -10.04
CA TYR A 399 -10.91 12.50 -10.38
C TYR A 399 -12.08 12.54 -11.35
N SER A 400 -13.04 13.45 -11.14
CA SER A 400 -14.18 13.63 -12.05
C SER A 400 -13.74 14.00 -13.46
N GLU A 401 -12.79 14.94 -13.60
CA GLU A 401 -12.28 15.40 -14.88
C GLU A 401 -11.40 14.32 -15.54
N LEU A 402 -10.51 13.67 -14.79
CA LEU A 402 -9.63 12.61 -15.30
C LEU A 402 -10.45 11.46 -15.89
N LEU A 403 -11.38 10.92 -15.12
CA LEU A 403 -12.16 9.75 -15.51
C LEU A 403 -13.03 10.01 -16.72
N THR A 404 -13.68 11.17 -16.78
CA THR A 404 -14.53 11.55 -17.91
C THR A 404 -13.75 11.96 -19.16
N THR A 405 -12.55 12.50 -19.01
CA THR A 405 -11.69 12.87 -20.14
C THR A 405 -11.01 11.63 -20.71
N TYR A 406 -10.49 10.77 -19.85
CA TYR A 406 -9.75 9.58 -20.29
C TYR A 406 -10.67 8.56 -20.96
N SER A 407 -11.89 8.35 -20.45
CA SER A 407 -12.88 7.44 -21.06
C SER A 407 -13.28 7.82 -22.51
N LYS A 408 -13.09 9.07 -22.92
CA LYS A 408 -13.36 9.52 -24.31
C LYS A 408 -12.20 9.21 -25.26
N ASN A 409 -11.01 8.97 -24.72
CA ASN A 409 -9.76 8.82 -25.48
C ASN A 409 -9.31 7.35 -25.62
N LEU A 410 -9.96 6.42 -24.91
CA LEU A 410 -9.81 4.99 -25.03
C LEU A 410 -10.81 4.41 -26.04
#